data_b7a7989fdfe93771425c10f72c28846c
#
_entry.id   b7a7989fdfe93771425c10f72c28846c
#
_cell.length_a   1.000
_cell.length_b   1.000
_cell.length_c   1.000
_cell.angle_alpha   90.00
_cell.angle_beta   90.00
_cell.angle_gamma   90.00
#
_symmetry.space_group_name_H-M   'P 1'
#
loop_
_entity.id
_entity.type
_entity.pdbx_description
1 polymer ?
#
loop_
_entity_poly.entity_id
_entity_poly.type
_entity_poly.pdbx_seq_one_letter_code
_entity_poly.pdbx_strand_id
1 'polypeptide(L)'
;MGTERAGVTFASLMGLGPQMAVETARLAEACGYRSYWTAETTGPEAFSVLAAAGAAAPSLDLGTGVLALQLRTPMVVAMAGATLQALHPERDILLGVGISSPVVATRWHGQPYTDQPLGQVREYVTLLRACLSGEKVDFAGDHYQVKGFRLGLKQGEKRPKIVVGALNPKMMAMAGELAVGVILNYLPA
;
A
#
# COMPACT_ATOMS: atom_id res chain seq x y z
N MET A 1 -11.68 -24.28 1.72
CA MET A 1 -11.75 -22.88 1.24
C MET A 1 -10.82 -22.80 0.06
N GLY A 2 -11.34 -22.43 -1.11
CA GLY A 2 -10.47 -22.32 -2.29
C GLY A 2 -9.48 -21.17 -2.14
N THR A 3 -8.29 -21.34 -2.65
CA THR A 3 -7.20 -20.33 -2.69
C THR A 3 -7.59 -19.07 -3.50
N GLU A 4 -8.65 -19.17 -4.33
CA GLU A 4 -9.17 -18.10 -5.20
C GLU A 4 -9.57 -16.79 -4.47
N ARG A 5 -9.79 -16.84 -3.14
CA ARG A 5 -10.10 -15.68 -2.31
C ARG A 5 -9.00 -15.32 -1.32
N ALA A 6 -7.91 -16.09 -1.32
CA ALA A 6 -6.80 -15.88 -0.41
C ALA A 6 -5.63 -15.17 -1.09
N GLY A 7 -4.85 -14.44 -0.30
CA GLY A 7 -3.59 -13.85 -0.71
C GLY A 7 -2.43 -14.39 0.10
N VAL A 8 -1.23 -14.25 -0.47
CA VAL A 8 0.03 -14.57 0.21
C VAL A 8 0.77 -13.29 0.54
N THR A 9 1.31 -13.18 1.74
CA THR A 9 2.17 -12.06 2.12
C THR A 9 3.63 -12.48 2.24
N PHE A 10 4.51 -11.68 1.67
CA PHE A 10 5.95 -11.81 1.82
C PHE A 10 6.48 -11.13 3.10
N ALA A 11 5.63 -10.38 3.80
CA ALA A 11 6.04 -9.59 4.97
C ALA A 11 6.83 -10.39 6.03
N SER A 12 6.43 -11.63 6.29
CA SER A 12 7.11 -12.51 7.25
C SER A 12 8.41 -13.15 6.71
N LEU A 13 8.65 -13.04 5.41
CA LEU A 13 9.78 -13.68 4.71
C LEU A 13 10.81 -12.67 4.19
N MET A 14 10.64 -11.38 4.51
CA MET A 14 11.50 -10.30 3.98
C MET A 14 12.99 -10.52 4.23
N GLY A 15 13.36 -11.16 5.34
CA GLY A 15 14.75 -11.50 5.66
C GLY A 15 15.40 -12.49 4.70
N LEU A 16 14.62 -13.18 3.86
CA LEU A 16 15.14 -14.12 2.84
C LEU A 16 15.58 -13.43 1.53
N GLY A 17 15.36 -12.11 1.44
CA GLY A 17 15.80 -11.31 0.31
C GLY A 17 14.81 -11.24 -0.86
N PRO A 18 15.03 -10.30 -1.81
CA PRO A 18 14.07 -10.01 -2.88
C PRO A 18 13.91 -11.13 -3.92
N GLN A 19 14.93 -12.00 -4.09
CA GLN A 19 14.84 -13.16 -4.99
C GLN A 19 13.78 -14.15 -4.51
N MET A 20 13.70 -14.37 -3.19
CA MET A 20 12.68 -15.23 -2.58
C MET A 20 11.27 -14.65 -2.78
N ALA A 21 11.14 -13.33 -2.84
CA ALA A 21 9.85 -12.71 -3.14
C ALA A 21 9.34 -13.09 -4.54
N VAL A 22 10.21 -13.13 -5.52
CA VAL A 22 9.87 -13.54 -6.89
C VAL A 22 9.48 -15.02 -6.94
N GLU A 23 10.24 -15.88 -6.26
CA GLU A 23 9.96 -17.32 -6.21
C GLU A 23 8.63 -17.63 -5.50
N THR A 24 8.38 -16.98 -4.37
CA THR A 24 7.12 -17.16 -3.63
C THR A 24 5.93 -16.61 -4.39
N ALA A 25 6.09 -15.56 -5.20
CA ALA A 25 5.02 -15.07 -6.07
C ALA A 25 4.66 -16.09 -7.16
N ARG A 26 5.65 -16.68 -7.84
CA ARG A 26 5.42 -17.78 -8.80
C ARG A 26 4.71 -18.96 -8.17
N LEU A 27 5.14 -19.36 -6.98
CA LEU A 27 4.51 -20.45 -6.24
C LEU A 27 3.07 -20.12 -5.85
N ALA A 28 2.82 -18.89 -5.37
CA ALA A 28 1.47 -18.43 -5.05
C ALA A 28 0.54 -18.48 -6.27
N GLU A 29 1.01 -18.03 -7.43
CA GLU A 29 0.27 -18.12 -8.68
C GLU A 29 -0.02 -19.58 -9.07
N ALA A 30 0.99 -20.44 -9.05
CA ALA A 30 0.86 -21.87 -9.37
C ALA A 30 -0.12 -22.59 -8.40
N CYS A 31 -0.19 -22.15 -7.14
CA CYS A 31 -1.15 -22.66 -6.15
C CYS A 31 -2.55 -22.04 -6.24
N GLY A 32 -2.82 -21.15 -7.20
CA GLY A 32 -4.10 -20.53 -7.43
C GLY A 32 -4.50 -19.45 -6.42
N TYR A 33 -3.54 -18.84 -5.73
CA TYR A 33 -3.80 -17.68 -4.89
C TYR A 33 -4.21 -16.47 -5.73
N ARG A 34 -5.05 -15.59 -5.15
CA ARG A 34 -5.58 -14.41 -5.84
C ARG A 34 -4.60 -13.24 -5.84
N SER A 35 -3.88 -13.03 -4.78
CA SER A 35 -3.08 -11.81 -4.59
C SER A 35 -1.77 -12.07 -3.84
N TYR A 36 -0.80 -11.20 -4.12
CA TYR A 36 0.50 -11.20 -3.48
C TYR A 36 0.76 -9.86 -2.80
N TRP A 37 1.22 -9.92 -1.56
CA TRP A 37 1.36 -8.76 -0.70
C TRP A 37 2.77 -8.65 -0.13
N THR A 38 3.23 -7.42 0.05
CA THR A 38 4.45 -7.13 0.81
C THR A 38 4.21 -5.98 1.79
N ALA A 39 5.10 -5.81 2.75
CA ALA A 39 5.10 -4.68 3.66
C ALA A 39 6.44 -3.95 3.56
N GLU A 40 6.56 -2.82 4.23
CA GLU A 40 7.78 -2.04 4.25
C GLU A 40 8.14 -1.66 5.69
N THR A 41 9.33 -2.11 6.12
CA THR A 41 9.92 -1.74 7.42
C THR A 41 11.40 -1.46 7.27
N THR A 42 12.25 -2.48 7.20
CA THR A 42 13.72 -2.41 7.05
C THR A 42 14.23 -3.43 6.04
N GLY A 43 13.34 -4.19 5.43
CA GLY A 43 13.65 -5.21 4.42
C GLY A 43 13.65 -4.64 3.00
N PRO A 44 13.41 -5.50 1.99
CA PRO A 44 13.30 -5.07 0.61
C PRO A 44 12.21 -4.01 0.41
N GLU A 45 12.47 -3.05 -0.46
CA GLU A 45 11.56 -1.96 -0.79
C GLU A 45 10.31 -2.50 -1.50
N ALA A 46 9.13 -2.08 -1.04
CA ALA A 46 7.87 -2.72 -1.38
C ALA A 46 7.51 -2.69 -2.87
N PHE A 47 7.63 -1.55 -3.53
CA PHE A 47 7.22 -1.42 -4.94
C PHE A 47 8.19 -2.10 -5.91
N SER A 48 9.48 -2.09 -5.60
CA SER A 48 10.49 -2.85 -6.37
C SER A 48 10.21 -4.34 -6.31
N VAL A 49 9.88 -4.85 -5.11
CA VAL A 49 9.49 -6.26 -4.92
C VAL A 49 8.21 -6.58 -5.67
N LEU A 50 7.16 -5.74 -5.56
CA LEU A 50 5.88 -5.99 -6.25
C LEU A 50 6.02 -5.92 -7.77
N ALA A 51 6.83 -5.01 -8.30
CA ALA A 51 7.09 -4.95 -9.74
C ALA A 51 7.76 -6.24 -10.25
N ALA A 52 8.77 -6.74 -9.55
CA ALA A 52 9.46 -7.98 -9.89
C ALA A 52 8.54 -9.21 -9.73
N ALA A 53 7.78 -9.28 -8.63
CA ALA A 53 6.83 -10.35 -8.37
C ALA A 53 5.72 -10.39 -9.43
N GLY A 54 5.13 -9.24 -9.77
CA GLY A 54 4.08 -9.14 -10.78
C GLY A 54 4.55 -9.50 -12.18
N ALA A 55 5.78 -9.13 -12.54
CA ALA A 55 6.39 -9.57 -13.81
C ALA A 55 6.59 -11.09 -13.87
N ALA A 56 6.87 -11.73 -12.72
CA ALA A 56 7.10 -13.17 -12.62
C ALA A 56 5.81 -13.99 -12.44
N ALA A 57 4.74 -13.38 -11.93
CA ALA A 57 3.45 -13.99 -11.64
C ALA A 57 2.31 -13.04 -12.08
N PRO A 58 2.06 -12.90 -13.40
CA PRO A 58 1.23 -11.84 -13.96
C PRO A 58 -0.28 -12.01 -13.70
N SER A 59 -0.73 -13.12 -13.14
CA SER A 59 -2.14 -13.32 -12.81
C SER A 59 -2.52 -12.83 -11.40
N LEU A 60 -1.53 -12.48 -10.56
CA LEU A 60 -1.78 -12.04 -9.20
C LEU A 60 -2.16 -10.56 -9.12
N ASP A 61 -3.16 -10.23 -8.33
CA ASP A 61 -3.33 -8.87 -7.82
C ASP A 61 -2.19 -8.55 -6.84
N LEU A 62 -1.72 -7.30 -6.83
CA LEU A 62 -0.55 -6.90 -6.04
C LEU A 62 -0.93 -5.88 -4.96
N GLY A 63 -0.38 -6.05 -3.77
CA GLY A 63 -0.72 -5.17 -2.67
C GLY A 63 0.40 -4.87 -1.68
N THR A 64 0.29 -3.73 -1.03
CA THR A 64 1.11 -3.38 0.14
C THR A 64 0.31 -3.60 1.42
N GLY A 65 0.86 -4.28 2.38
CA GLY A 65 0.14 -4.62 3.61
C GLY A 65 0.97 -4.46 4.88
N VAL A 66 1.29 -3.24 5.29
CA VAL A 66 1.00 -1.91 4.75
C VAL A 66 2.28 -1.09 4.57
N LEU A 67 2.19 0.03 3.85
CA LEU A 67 3.22 1.07 3.88
C LEU A 67 3.03 1.95 5.11
N ALA A 68 4.11 2.24 5.81
CA ALA A 68 4.11 3.24 6.87
C ALA A 68 4.03 4.64 6.25
N LEU A 69 2.94 5.35 6.52
CA LEU A 69 2.68 6.66 5.91
C LEU A 69 3.75 7.73 6.24
N GLN A 70 4.50 7.54 7.32
CA GLN A 70 5.61 8.41 7.68
C GLN A 70 6.81 8.27 6.74
N LEU A 71 6.97 7.14 6.06
CA LEU A 71 8.11 6.84 5.21
C LEU A 71 7.94 7.30 3.77
N ARG A 72 6.70 7.54 3.34
CA ARG A 72 6.36 7.92 1.96
C ARG A 72 5.27 8.97 1.93
N THR A 73 5.47 10.04 1.20
CA THR A 73 4.40 11.03 0.98
C THR A 73 3.27 10.42 0.12
N PRO A 74 2.02 10.92 0.25
CA PRO A 74 0.90 10.47 -0.60
C PRO A 74 1.20 10.59 -2.10
N MET A 75 1.94 11.62 -2.51
CA MET A 75 2.34 11.85 -3.90
C MET A 75 3.28 10.75 -4.40
N VAL A 76 4.27 10.37 -3.61
CA VAL A 76 5.21 9.30 -3.97
C VAL A 76 4.49 7.96 -4.06
N VAL A 77 3.56 7.67 -3.14
CA VAL A 77 2.76 6.44 -3.20
C VAL A 77 1.82 6.46 -4.41
N ALA A 78 1.23 7.61 -4.75
CA ALA A 78 0.42 7.73 -5.97
C ALA A 78 1.24 7.46 -7.24
N MET A 79 2.44 8.03 -7.33
CA MET A 79 3.36 7.78 -8.46
C MET A 79 3.74 6.30 -8.56
N ALA A 80 4.14 5.70 -7.47
CA ALA A 80 4.55 4.29 -7.43
C ALA A 80 3.38 3.35 -7.76
N GLY A 81 2.21 3.58 -7.16
CA GLY A 81 1.00 2.81 -7.43
C GLY A 81 0.53 2.92 -8.87
N ALA A 82 0.53 4.12 -9.44
CA ALA A 82 0.17 4.35 -10.84
C ALA A 82 1.18 3.68 -11.79
N THR A 83 2.47 3.71 -11.47
CA THR A 83 3.50 3.01 -12.25
C THR A 83 3.27 1.49 -12.20
N LEU A 84 3.03 0.93 -11.03
CA LEU A 84 2.75 -0.49 -10.87
C LEU A 84 1.47 -0.90 -11.62
N GLN A 85 0.40 -0.07 -11.55
CA GLN A 85 -0.83 -0.31 -12.30
C GLN A 85 -0.61 -0.28 -13.83
N ALA A 86 0.23 0.62 -14.31
CA ALA A 86 0.56 0.69 -15.74
C ALA A 86 1.36 -0.54 -16.23
N LEU A 87 2.21 -1.10 -15.36
CA LEU A 87 2.93 -2.34 -15.62
C LEU A 87 2.02 -3.58 -15.58
N HIS A 88 0.92 -3.53 -14.83
CA HIS A 88 -0.04 -4.62 -14.65
C HIS A 88 -1.48 -4.14 -14.86
N PRO A 89 -1.86 -3.76 -16.10
CA PRO A 89 -3.12 -3.07 -16.38
C PRO A 89 -4.36 -3.92 -16.07
N GLU A 90 -4.24 -5.25 -16.16
CA GLU A 90 -5.37 -6.17 -15.95
C GLU A 90 -5.57 -6.58 -14.49
N ARG A 91 -4.66 -6.22 -13.60
CA ARG A 91 -4.70 -6.64 -12.19
C ARG A 91 -5.13 -5.50 -11.27
N ASP A 92 -5.62 -5.86 -10.11
CA ASP A 92 -5.88 -4.89 -9.06
C ASP A 92 -4.58 -4.57 -8.32
N ILE A 93 -4.27 -3.29 -8.21
CA ILE A 93 -3.19 -2.78 -7.36
C ILE A 93 -3.80 -2.19 -6.10
N LEU A 94 -3.42 -2.73 -4.95
CA LEU A 94 -3.97 -2.41 -3.65
C LEU A 94 -2.91 -1.66 -2.81
N LEU A 95 -3.09 -0.36 -2.65
CA LEU A 95 -2.20 0.49 -1.86
C LEU A 95 -2.62 0.46 -0.40
N GLY A 96 -2.08 -0.48 0.34
CA GLY A 96 -2.28 -0.58 1.78
C GLY A 96 -1.38 0.40 2.51
N VAL A 97 -1.99 1.32 3.22
CA VAL A 97 -1.31 2.36 4.00
C VAL A 97 -1.78 2.34 5.45
N GLY A 98 -0.93 2.73 6.36
CA GLY A 98 -1.29 2.79 7.77
C GLY A 98 -0.28 3.54 8.61
N ILE A 99 -0.67 3.85 9.85
CA ILE A 99 0.26 4.40 10.80
C ILE A 99 1.13 3.28 11.36
N SER A 100 2.42 3.49 11.35
CA SER A 100 3.36 2.52 11.90
C SER A 100 3.53 2.70 13.42
N SER A 101 4.45 1.96 14.02
CA SER A 101 4.85 2.18 15.41
C SER A 101 5.88 3.32 15.53
N PRO A 102 5.98 3.97 16.70
CA PRO A 102 7.07 4.91 16.98
C PRO A 102 8.46 4.31 16.80
N VAL A 103 8.61 3.01 17.03
CA VAL A 103 9.88 2.31 16.82
C VAL A 103 10.28 2.33 15.36
N VAL A 104 9.37 1.96 14.46
CA VAL A 104 9.64 1.97 13.01
C VAL A 104 9.82 3.39 12.53
N ALA A 105 8.84 4.28 12.75
CA ALA A 105 8.88 5.63 12.21
C ALA A 105 10.04 6.45 12.76
N THR A 106 10.19 6.52 14.08
CA THR A 106 11.12 7.45 14.71
C THR A 106 12.50 6.84 14.93
N ARG A 107 12.58 5.65 15.54
CA ARG A 107 13.88 5.08 15.92
C ARG A 107 14.65 4.51 14.72
N TRP A 108 13.94 3.88 13.78
CA TRP A 108 14.61 3.25 12.63
C TRP A 108 14.73 4.18 11.43
N HIS A 109 13.73 5.04 11.21
CA HIS A 109 13.70 5.90 10.01
C HIS A 109 13.84 7.39 10.29
N GLY A 110 13.95 7.82 11.57
CA GLY A 110 14.16 9.22 11.92
C GLY A 110 13.00 10.15 11.60
N GLN A 111 11.79 9.59 11.36
CA GLN A 111 10.61 10.37 10.99
C GLN A 111 9.78 10.75 12.22
N PRO A 112 9.17 11.93 12.24
CA PRO A 112 8.29 12.32 13.34
C PRO A 112 7.08 11.40 13.45
N TYR A 113 6.64 11.16 14.68
CA TYR A 113 5.43 10.42 14.98
C TYR A 113 4.40 11.37 15.58
N THR A 114 3.16 11.28 15.12
CA THR A 114 2.07 12.17 15.55
C THR A 114 1.35 11.66 16.80
N ASP A 115 0.83 12.58 17.58
CA ASP A 115 -0.17 12.34 18.65
C ASP A 115 -1.61 12.27 18.12
N GLN A 116 -1.83 12.60 16.84
CA GLN A 116 -3.12 12.60 16.15
C GLN A 116 -3.19 11.57 15.00
N PRO A 117 -2.99 10.28 15.27
CA PRO A 117 -2.84 9.27 14.22
C PRO A 117 -4.07 9.14 13.32
N LEU A 118 -5.28 9.30 13.86
CA LEU A 118 -6.51 9.22 13.06
C LEU A 118 -6.62 10.37 12.05
N GLY A 119 -6.30 11.60 12.48
CA GLY A 119 -6.27 12.78 11.61
C GLY A 119 -5.25 12.62 10.50
N GLN A 120 -4.04 12.21 10.84
CA GLN A 120 -2.97 12.03 9.87
C GLN A 120 -3.31 10.97 8.82
N VAL A 121 -3.85 9.80 9.21
CA VAL A 121 -4.26 8.77 8.25
C VAL A 121 -5.41 9.27 7.37
N ARG A 122 -6.40 9.98 7.94
CA ARG A 122 -7.51 10.56 7.18
C ARG A 122 -7.03 11.52 6.11
N GLU A 123 -6.16 12.46 6.45
CA GLU A 123 -5.59 13.40 5.48
C GLU A 123 -4.74 12.70 4.43
N TYR A 124 -3.91 11.74 4.86
CA TYR A 124 -3.09 10.96 3.94
C TYR A 124 -3.93 10.25 2.89
N VAL A 125 -4.96 9.52 3.31
CA VAL A 125 -5.84 8.76 2.40
C VAL A 125 -6.61 9.70 1.47
N THR A 126 -7.11 10.82 2.00
CA THR A 126 -7.82 11.84 1.22
C THR A 126 -6.91 12.42 0.13
N LEU A 127 -5.69 12.80 0.50
CA LEU A 127 -4.71 13.36 -0.41
C LEU A 127 -4.23 12.31 -1.43
N LEU A 128 -3.95 11.07 -1.01
CA LEU A 128 -3.57 9.99 -1.91
C LEU A 128 -4.67 9.73 -2.96
N ARG A 129 -5.93 9.71 -2.54
CA ARG A 129 -7.08 9.58 -3.47
C ARG A 129 -7.12 10.73 -4.47
N ALA A 130 -6.93 11.96 -3.99
CA ALA A 130 -6.88 13.14 -4.86
C ALA A 130 -5.72 13.04 -5.87
N CYS A 131 -4.53 12.62 -5.44
CA CYS A 131 -3.38 12.42 -6.33
C CYS A 131 -3.65 11.35 -7.42
N LEU A 132 -4.37 10.28 -7.06
CA LEU A 132 -4.73 9.20 -8.00
C LEU A 132 -5.89 9.59 -8.95
N SER A 133 -6.57 10.72 -8.75
CA SER A 133 -7.60 11.17 -9.68
C SER A 133 -7.02 11.60 -11.05
N GLY A 134 -5.74 12.01 -11.08
CA GLY A 134 -5.09 12.60 -12.26
C GLY A 134 -5.35 14.10 -12.43
N GLU A 135 -6.18 14.69 -11.57
CA GLU A 135 -6.44 16.13 -11.55
C GLU A 135 -5.32 16.88 -10.84
N LYS A 136 -5.32 18.21 -11.01
CA LYS A 136 -4.41 19.09 -10.25
C LYS A 136 -4.87 19.15 -8.79
N VAL A 137 -3.96 18.91 -7.87
CA VAL A 137 -4.22 18.85 -6.42
C VAL A 137 -3.62 20.05 -5.72
N ASP A 138 -4.47 20.79 -5.04
CA ASP A 138 -4.12 21.76 -4.02
C ASP A 138 -4.77 21.28 -2.70
N PHE A 139 -3.98 21.07 -1.66
CA PHE A 139 -4.44 20.53 -0.39
C PHE A 139 -3.78 21.28 0.77
N ALA A 140 -4.59 21.74 1.73
CA ALA A 140 -4.14 22.44 2.92
C ALA A 140 -4.81 21.79 4.15
N GLY A 141 -4.12 20.85 4.77
CA GLY A 141 -4.52 20.16 5.98
C GLY A 141 -3.59 20.48 7.16
N ASP A 142 -3.86 19.85 8.28
CA ASP A 142 -3.06 20.01 9.50
C ASP A 142 -1.72 19.23 9.40
N HIS A 143 -1.72 18.09 8.69
CA HIS A 143 -0.58 17.21 8.54
C HIS A 143 0.11 17.30 7.17
N TYR A 144 -0.64 17.66 6.13
CA TYR A 144 -0.12 17.72 4.77
C TYR A 144 -0.52 19.01 4.07
N GLN A 145 0.46 19.62 3.38
CA GLN A 145 0.23 20.80 2.54
C GLN A 145 0.85 20.55 1.17
N VAL A 146 0.05 20.65 0.12
CA VAL A 146 0.47 20.42 -1.27
C VAL A 146 -0.15 21.47 -2.17
N LYS A 147 0.64 22.00 -3.10
CA LYS A 147 0.17 22.99 -4.07
C LYS A 147 0.56 22.58 -5.48
N GLY A 148 -0.43 22.43 -6.34
CA GLY A 148 -0.25 22.23 -7.76
C GLY A 148 0.29 20.87 -8.17
N PHE A 149 0.21 19.84 -7.33
CA PHE A 149 0.63 18.50 -7.71
C PHE A 149 -0.30 17.94 -8.78
N ARG A 150 0.25 17.31 -9.79
CA ARG A 150 -0.49 16.54 -10.78
C ARG A 150 0.30 15.28 -11.12
N LEU A 151 -0.39 14.14 -11.09
CA LEU A 151 0.23 12.88 -11.48
C LEU A 151 0.63 12.94 -12.97
N GLY A 152 1.94 12.76 -13.24
CA GLY A 152 2.49 12.89 -14.60
C GLY A 152 2.23 11.68 -15.51
N LEU A 153 1.69 10.58 -14.95
CA LEU A 153 1.38 9.37 -15.69
C LEU A 153 -0.11 9.33 -16.02
N LYS A 154 -0.43 9.18 -17.31
CA LYS A 154 -1.81 8.91 -17.74
C LYS A 154 -2.23 7.53 -17.30
N GLN A 155 -3.26 7.45 -16.48
CA GLN A 155 -3.79 6.19 -15.98
C GLN A 155 -4.73 5.54 -17.01
N GLY A 156 -4.73 4.20 -17.02
CA GLY A 156 -5.67 3.40 -17.81
C GLY A 156 -7.07 3.33 -17.18
N GLU A 157 -7.83 2.29 -17.55
CA GLU A 157 -9.18 2.06 -17.02
C GLU A 157 -9.14 1.69 -15.54
N LYS A 158 -8.22 0.81 -15.15
CA LYS A 158 -7.99 0.49 -13.74
C LYS A 158 -7.07 1.51 -13.08
N ARG A 159 -7.40 1.83 -11.85
CA ARG A 159 -6.60 2.69 -10.98
C ARG A 159 -6.28 1.97 -9.68
N PRO A 160 -5.15 2.28 -9.06
CA PRO A 160 -4.84 1.72 -7.74
C PRO A 160 -5.95 2.00 -6.74
N LYS A 161 -6.28 1.00 -5.94
CA LYS A 161 -7.28 1.07 -4.86
C LYS A 161 -6.57 1.24 -3.53
N ILE A 162 -7.17 1.99 -2.62
CA ILE A 162 -6.58 2.24 -1.30
C ILE A 162 -7.23 1.31 -0.28
N VAL A 163 -6.40 0.65 0.52
CA VAL A 163 -6.79 -0.10 1.72
C VAL A 163 -6.06 0.48 2.93
N VAL A 164 -6.67 0.40 4.11
CA VAL A 164 -6.12 1.01 5.32
C VAL A 164 -5.86 -0.05 6.39
N GLY A 165 -4.67 -0.02 6.97
CA GLY A 165 -4.36 -0.78 8.19
C GLY A 165 -5.09 -0.18 9.39
N ALA A 166 -6.00 -0.93 10.01
CA ALA A 166 -6.79 -0.46 11.12
C ALA A 166 -7.04 -1.56 12.15
N LEU A 167 -6.91 -1.22 13.44
CA LEU A 167 -7.11 -2.15 14.55
C LEU A 167 -8.14 -1.68 15.58
N ASN A 168 -8.52 -0.40 15.56
CA ASN A 168 -9.48 0.16 16.50
C ASN A 168 -10.75 0.65 15.79
N PRO A 169 -11.89 0.73 16.51
CA PRO A 169 -13.17 1.07 15.90
C PRO A 169 -13.19 2.42 15.13
N LYS A 170 -12.52 3.44 15.66
CA LYS A 170 -12.47 4.77 15.00
C LYS A 170 -11.71 4.71 13.67
N MET A 171 -10.57 4.00 13.64
CA MET A 171 -9.79 3.82 12.42
C MET A 171 -10.53 2.95 11.40
N MET A 172 -11.22 1.89 11.86
CA MET A 172 -12.05 1.05 10.99
C MET A 172 -13.21 1.82 10.37
N ALA A 173 -13.92 2.65 11.15
CA ALA A 173 -14.99 3.50 10.64
C ALA A 173 -14.47 4.47 9.58
N MET A 174 -13.36 5.16 9.84
CA MET A 174 -12.72 6.06 8.88
C MET A 174 -12.28 5.33 7.61
N ALA A 175 -11.72 4.12 7.74
CA ALA A 175 -11.32 3.31 6.60
C ALA A 175 -12.54 2.90 5.75
N GLY A 176 -13.66 2.54 6.37
CA GLY A 176 -14.92 2.25 5.68
C GLY A 176 -15.48 3.43 4.88
N GLU A 177 -15.24 4.66 5.34
CA GLU A 177 -15.65 5.89 4.62
C GLU A 177 -14.74 6.18 3.40
N LEU A 178 -13.44 5.92 3.53
CA LEU A 178 -12.43 6.48 2.63
C LEU A 178 -11.70 5.47 1.75
N ALA A 179 -11.72 4.19 2.09
CA ALA A 179 -10.96 3.15 1.41
C ALA A 179 -11.87 2.03 0.88
N VAL A 180 -11.34 1.16 0.02
CA VAL A 180 -12.09 0.00 -0.50
C VAL A 180 -12.05 -1.19 0.44
N GLY A 181 -11.21 -1.15 1.48
CA GLY A 181 -11.07 -2.23 2.45
C GLY A 181 -10.14 -1.90 3.59
N VAL A 182 -10.06 -2.82 4.53
CA VAL A 182 -9.26 -2.74 5.75
C VAL A 182 -8.31 -3.91 5.82
N ILE A 183 -7.07 -3.67 6.24
CA ILE A 183 -6.12 -4.70 6.63
C ILE A 183 -6.10 -4.77 8.15
N LEU A 184 -6.49 -5.92 8.66
CA LEU A 184 -6.44 -6.26 10.09
C LEU A 184 -5.18 -7.08 10.35
N ASN A 185 -4.41 -6.71 11.36
CA ASN A 185 -3.16 -7.37 11.69
C ASN A 185 -3.20 -7.92 13.11
N TYR A 186 -2.71 -9.14 13.31
CA TYR A 186 -2.63 -9.83 14.61
C TYR A 186 -3.95 -9.84 15.38
N LEU A 187 -5.06 -10.19 14.72
CA LEU A 187 -6.30 -10.42 15.42
C LEU A 187 -6.19 -11.73 16.23
N PRO A 188 -6.60 -11.73 17.51
CA PRO A 188 -6.77 -12.98 18.24
C PRO A 188 -7.89 -13.80 17.58
N ALA A 189 -7.70 -15.12 17.58
CA ALA A 189 -8.69 -16.06 17.09
C ALA A 189 -9.94 -16.08 17.99
#